data_097b184bd00cea26a1d37280827af259
#
_entry.id   097b184bd00cea26a1d37280827af259
#
_cell.length_a   1.000
_cell.length_b   1.000
_cell.length_c   1.000
_cell.angle_alpha   90.00
_cell.angle_beta   90.00
_cell.angle_gamma   90.00
#
_symmetry.space_group_name_H-M   'P 1'
#
loop_
_entity.id
_entity.type
_entity.pdbx_description
1 polymer ?
#
loop_
_entity_poly.entity_id
_entity_poly.type
_entity_poly.pdbx_seq_one_letter_code
_entity_poly.pdbx_strand_id
1 'polypeptide(L)'
;MSFVIPSLKLSISSTLTCALVLFTSISGHAQSSSKLDKIVIAGWGKPITEITNLLVEEDKGFFKSKSIEMTIIPGAGGADAIRNLLSGQADVAFTDPASFFTAIDKGEKLRAIYDIYPQNIFNLVSLKSQNITKPSDLKGKRIGVYSLASGTRQNLQILLHQAGLTEADVTIVVTGLLNFLPLMQGQVDATAATDTGLLVGKQKGLGDVNVMEVKNYVNISSDFFVVREETYQQKKDVLKRFLQAYQDSAEWMIRSPQEAAKLAVKFALDGQNESANLEVIKLRNATSVSAMTQQKGLGAFDMGLIQKGVNAYKGFGLIQRDIKVADVISQDLLPGKK
;
A
#
# COMPACT_ATOMS: atom_id res chain seq x y z
N MET A 1 94.13 1.79 4.35
CA MET A 1 94.63 2.92 3.61
C MET A 1 93.70 4.12 3.85
N SER A 2 94.26 5.07 4.61
CA SER A 2 93.61 6.33 5.01
C SER A 2 93.65 7.33 3.85
N PHE A 3 92.59 8.13 3.69
CA PHE A 3 92.68 9.52 3.12
C PHE A 3 91.49 10.34 3.63
N VAL A 4 91.81 11.17 4.46
CA VAL A 4 91.88 12.60 4.78
C VAL A 4 90.93 13.54 3.98
N ILE A 5 90.16 14.27 4.80
CA ILE A 5 89.24 15.40 4.51
C ILE A 5 90.01 16.60 3.92
N PRO A 6 89.33 17.52 3.21
CA PRO A 6 89.33 18.88 3.77
C PRO A 6 87.98 19.57 3.81
N SER A 7 87.83 20.30 4.89
CA SER A 7 86.75 21.22 5.20
C SER A 7 86.87 22.50 4.33
N LEU A 8 85.70 22.96 3.83
CA LEU A 8 85.63 24.34 3.33
C LEU A 8 84.46 25.04 4.08
N LYS A 9 84.91 26.10 4.85
CA LYS A 9 83.98 27.04 5.43
C LYS A 9 83.59 28.09 4.35
N LEU A 10 82.35 28.41 4.22
CA LEU A 10 81.92 29.66 3.65
C LEU A 10 80.70 30.24 4.35
N SER A 11 80.78 31.53 4.55
CA SER A 11 80.07 32.36 5.41
C SER A 11 78.62 32.69 5.04
N ILE A 12 77.95 33.11 6.07
CA ILE A 12 76.63 33.66 6.30
C ILE A 12 76.35 34.85 5.34
N SER A 13 75.16 34.88 4.73
CA SER A 13 74.41 36.10 4.42
C SER A 13 72.93 35.85 4.65
N SER A 14 72.44 36.60 5.63
CA SER A 14 71.04 36.67 6.06
C SER A 14 70.22 37.47 5.03
N THR A 15 69.18 36.87 4.46
CA THR A 15 68.09 37.66 3.89
C THR A 15 66.76 37.05 4.38
N LEU A 16 66.16 37.81 5.28
CA LEU A 16 64.86 37.50 5.89
C LEU A 16 63.78 37.86 4.87
N THR A 17 63.24 36.86 4.20
CA THR A 17 62.02 37.01 3.36
C THR A 17 60.83 36.44 4.13
N CYS A 18 59.99 37.32 4.68
CA CYS A 18 58.72 37.01 5.28
C CYS A 18 57.75 36.52 4.19
N ALA A 19 57.60 35.21 4.04
CA ALA A 19 56.52 34.62 3.23
C ALA A 19 55.25 34.54 4.12
N LEU A 20 54.33 35.45 3.86
CA LEU A 20 52.98 35.46 4.46
C LEU A 20 52.20 34.31 3.84
N VAL A 21 52.14 33.15 4.50
CA VAL A 21 51.30 32.02 4.10
C VAL A 21 49.85 32.34 4.50
N LEU A 22 49.06 32.78 3.54
CA LEU A 22 47.60 32.87 3.65
C LEU A 22 47.05 31.47 3.75
N PHE A 23 46.76 31.00 4.98
CA PHE A 23 45.90 29.85 5.22
C PHE A 23 44.48 30.20 4.80
N THR A 24 44.10 29.91 3.55
CA THR A 24 42.69 29.83 3.16
C THR A 24 42.10 28.60 3.82
N SER A 25 41.38 28.83 4.91
CA SER A 25 40.52 27.80 5.53
C SER A 25 39.45 27.41 4.52
N ILE A 26 39.67 26.35 3.77
CA ILE A 26 38.62 25.65 3.02
C ILE A 26 37.73 25.02 4.09
N SER A 27 36.68 25.75 4.48
CA SER A 27 35.57 25.17 5.23
C SER A 27 34.91 24.12 4.33
N GLY A 28 35.47 22.92 4.32
CA GLY A 28 34.79 21.76 3.77
C GLY A 28 33.48 21.58 4.51
N HIS A 29 32.39 22.00 3.89
CA HIS A 29 31.07 21.51 4.29
C HIS A 29 31.11 20.01 4.14
N ALA A 30 31.42 19.30 5.23
CA ALA A 30 31.14 17.89 5.35
C ALA A 30 29.64 17.77 5.17
N GLN A 31 29.22 17.40 3.96
CA GLN A 31 27.85 17.02 3.66
C GLN A 31 27.61 15.78 4.51
N SER A 32 27.07 15.99 5.72
CA SER A 32 26.59 14.93 6.58
C SER A 32 25.59 14.15 5.72
N SER A 33 25.96 12.97 5.26
CA SER A 33 24.99 12.05 4.68
C SER A 33 24.02 11.72 5.79
N SER A 34 22.90 12.45 5.83
CA SER A 34 21.85 12.18 6.80
C SER A 34 21.45 10.72 6.61
N LYS A 35 21.66 9.91 7.67
CA LYS A 35 21.26 8.50 7.67
C LYS A 35 19.77 8.45 7.37
N LEU A 36 19.39 7.73 6.31
CA LEU A 36 17.98 7.55 5.96
C LEU A 36 17.29 6.72 7.03
N ASP A 37 16.08 7.11 7.41
CA ASP A 37 15.23 6.30 8.26
C ASP A 37 14.64 5.13 7.45
N LYS A 38 14.77 3.91 7.96
CA LYS A 38 14.22 2.73 7.28
C LYS A 38 12.75 2.55 7.61
N ILE A 39 11.93 2.36 6.57
CA ILE A 39 10.53 1.97 6.65
C ILE A 39 10.29 0.75 5.76
N VAL A 40 9.81 -0.31 6.37
CA VAL A 40 9.39 -1.53 5.69
C VAL A 40 7.86 -1.57 5.63
N ILE A 41 7.31 -1.63 4.42
CA ILE A 41 5.88 -1.81 4.18
C ILE A 41 5.60 -3.30 3.96
N ALA A 42 4.74 -3.92 4.76
CA ALA A 42 4.12 -5.19 4.42
C ALA A 42 2.93 -4.94 3.49
N GLY A 43 3.04 -5.35 2.23
CA GLY A 43 1.98 -5.23 1.24
C GLY A 43 0.94 -6.34 1.37
N TRP A 44 -0.30 -6.06 0.96
CA TRP A 44 -1.34 -7.09 0.85
C TRP A 44 -1.12 -8.03 -0.35
N GLY A 45 -0.27 -7.69 -1.31
CA GLY A 45 -0.10 -8.43 -2.55
C GLY A 45 1.30 -8.33 -3.15
N LYS A 46 1.40 -8.75 -4.39
CA LYS A 46 2.60 -8.64 -5.22
C LYS A 46 2.77 -7.22 -5.75
N PRO A 47 3.98 -6.82 -6.21
CA PRO A 47 4.21 -5.55 -6.89
C PRO A 47 3.54 -5.57 -8.29
N ILE A 48 2.34 -5.02 -8.36
CA ILE A 48 1.50 -4.97 -9.56
C ILE A 48 1.19 -3.51 -9.96
N THR A 49 0.69 -3.33 -11.17
CA THR A 49 0.45 -2.04 -11.82
C THR A 49 -0.35 -1.06 -10.95
N GLU A 50 -1.31 -1.53 -10.17
CA GLU A 50 -2.16 -0.64 -9.37
C GLU A 50 -1.45 0.10 -8.24
N ILE A 51 -0.27 -0.36 -7.82
CA ILE A 51 0.56 0.30 -6.80
C ILE A 51 1.84 0.92 -7.39
N THR A 52 1.83 1.27 -8.67
CA THR A 52 3.00 1.83 -9.37
C THR A 52 3.64 3.00 -8.63
N ASN A 53 2.85 3.85 -7.97
CA ASN A 53 3.36 4.96 -7.16
C ASN A 53 4.33 4.54 -6.05
N LEU A 54 4.21 3.31 -5.52
CA LEU A 54 5.15 2.74 -4.55
C LEU A 54 6.34 2.05 -5.22
N LEU A 55 6.20 1.60 -6.46
CA LEU A 55 7.24 0.80 -7.14
C LEU A 55 8.30 1.67 -7.81
N VAL A 56 8.02 2.95 -8.09
CA VAL A 56 8.88 3.85 -8.87
C VAL A 56 9.92 4.60 -8.03
N GLU A 57 10.18 4.19 -6.81
CA GLU A 57 11.08 4.90 -5.89
C GLU A 57 12.49 5.04 -6.46
N GLU A 58 12.99 4.00 -7.16
CA GLU A 58 14.31 4.03 -7.81
C GLU A 58 14.42 5.17 -8.84
N ASP A 59 13.36 5.42 -9.62
CA ASP A 59 13.35 6.44 -10.67
C ASP A 59 12.90 7.82 -10.16
N LYS A 60 12.04 7.88 -9.16
CA LYS A 60 11.37 9.12 -8.70
C LYS A 60 11.89 9.67 -7.36
N GLY A 61 12.35 8.80 -6.48
CA GLY A 61 12.96 9.20 -5.20
C GLY A 61 12.00 9.92 -4.24
N PHE A 62 10.71 9.63 -4.27
CA PHE A 62 9.72 10.29 -3.39
C PHE A 62 10.07 10.12 -1.91
N PHE A 63 10.39 8.89 -1.49
CA PHE A 63 10.73 8.57 -0.10
C PHE A 63 12.13 9.05 0.25
N LYS A 64 13.09 8.86 -0.64
CA LYS A 64 14.48 9.34 -0.44
C LYS A 64 14.53 10.85 -0.26
N SER A 65 13.69 11.62 -0.98
CA SER A 65 13.59 13.08 -0.83
C SER A 65 13.11 13.53 0.56
N LYS A 66 12.48 12.63 1.31
CA LYS A 66 12.02 12.81 2.70
C LYS A 66 12.94 12.11 3.71
N SER A 67 14.17 11.78 3.32
CA SER A 67 15.14 11.06 4.16
C SER A 67 14.64 9.69 4.63
N ILE A 68 13.90 8.96 3.78
CA ILE A 68 13.39 7.61 4.04
C ILE A 68 13.95 6.63 3.02
N GLU A 69 14.45 5.50 3.52
CA GLU A 69 14.75 4.29 2.75
C GLU A 69 13.53 3.36 2.88
N MET A 70 12.71 3.29 1.83
CA MET A 70 11.49 2.51 1.80
C MET A 70 11.72 1.17 1.11
N THR A 71 11.21 0.09 1.70
CA THR A 71 11.14 -1.24 1.09
C THR A 71 9.76 -1.84 1.24
N ILE A 72 9.38 -2.76 0.34
CA ILE A 72 8.10 -3.46 0.37
C ILE A 72 8.33 -4.96 0.49
N ILE A 73 7.68 -5.59 1.46
CA ILE A 73 7.55 -7.05 1.57
C ILE A 73 6.24 -7.43 0.87
N PRO A 74 6.27 -8.19 -0.23
CA PRO A 74 5.07 -8.69 -0.87
C PRO A 74 4.30 -9.65 0.03
N GLY A 75 2.96 -9.55 0.04
CA GLY A 75 2.09 -10.37 0.87
C GLY A 75 1.12 -11.26 0.10
N ALA A 76 0.29 -11.96 0.84
CA ALA A 76 -0.78 -12.83 0.35
C ALA A 76 -2.16 -12.42 0.89
N GLY A 77 -2.36 -11.15 1.19
CA GLY A 77 -3.60 -10.55 1.70
C GLY A 77 -3.37 -9.61 2.87
N GLY A 78 -4.38 -8.82 3.23
CA GLY A 78 -4.29 -7.83 4.31
C GLY A 78 -3.99 -8.45 5.67
N ALA A 79 -4.54 -9.62 5.98
CA ALA A 79 -4.23 -10.32 7.22
C ALA A 79 -2.76 -10.82 7.27
N ASP A 80 -2.14 -11.06 6.11
CA ASP A 80 -0.72 -11.38 6.02
C ASP A 80 0.13 -10.14 6.30
N ALA A 81 -0.26 -8.99 5.74
CA ALA A 81 0.39 -7.70 6.05
C ALA A 81 0.33 -7.38 7.56
N ILE A 82 -0.82 -7.62 8.21
CA ILE A 82 -0.95 -7.46 9.67
C ILE A 82 -0.02 -8.42 10.43
N ARG A 83 0.11 -9.70 10.01
CA ARG A 83 1.04 -10.64 10.66
C ARG A 83 2.50 -10.15 10.57
N ASN A 84 2.93 -9.67 9.40
CA ASN A 84 4.28 -9.12 9.23
C ASN A 84 4.51 -7.88 10.08
N LEU A 85 3.50 -7.02 10.24
CA LEU A 85 3.54 -5.87 11.14
C LEU A 85 3.68 -6.29 12.61
N LEU A 86 2.87 -7.25 13.07
CA LEU A 86 2.86 -7.72 14.45
C LEU A 86 4.14 -8.48 14.81
N SER A 87 4.73 -9.22 13.87
CA SER A 87 6.00 -9.92 14.09
C SER A 87 7.23 -8.99 14.06
N GLY A 88 7.05 -7.70 13.74
CA GLY A 88 8.14 -6.73 13.63
C GLY A 88 8.96 -6.83 12.33
N GLN A 89 8.52 -7.62 11.35
CA GLN A 89 9.14 -7.67 10.01
C GLN A 89 8.84 -6.43 9.19
N ALA A 90 7.77 -5.69 9.53
CA ALA A 90 7.40 -4.44 8.89
C ALA A 90 7.10 -3.35 9.92
N ASP A 91 7.26 -2.09 9.50
CA ASP A 91 6.89 -0.90 10.27
C ASP A 91 5.46 -0.46 9.96
N VAL A 92 5.01 -0.67 8.73
CA VAL A 92 3.69 -0.27 8.20
C VAL A 92 3.06 -1.45 7.49
N ALA A 93 1.77 -1.70 7.72
CA ALA A 93 0.97 -2.64 6.93
C ALA A 93 0.08 -1.87 5.94
N PHE A 94 0.10 -2.26 4.67
CA PHE A 94 -0.88 -1.91 3.67
C PHE A 94 -1.93 -3.01 3.67
N THR A 95 -3.10 -2.74 4.25
CA THR A 95 -4.07 -3.78 4.62
C THR A 95 -5.51 -3.31 4.48
N ASP A 96 -6.42 -4.26 4.32
CA ASP A 96 -7.85 -3.99 4.28
C ASP A 96 -8.45 -3.77 5.69
N PRO A 97 -9.58 -3.02 5.79
CA PRO A 97 -10.24 -2.71 7.06
C PRO A 97 -10.68 -3.95 7.84
N ALA A 98 -11.17 -5.00 7.17
CA ALA A 98 -11.66 -6.17 7.87
C ALA A 98 -10.52 -6.93 8.56
N SER A 99 -9.33 -7.02 7.94
CA SER A 99 -8.11 -7.55 8.56
C SER A 99 -7.68 -6.71 9.75
N PHE A 100 -7.70 -5.36 9.60
CA PHE A 100 -7.35 -4.42 10.66
C PHE A 100 -8.31 -4.55 11.85
N PHE A 101 -9.63 -4.44 11.63
CA PHE A 101 -10.60 -4.51 12.73
C PHE A 101 -10.68 -5.88 13.37
N THR A 102 -10.44 -6.97 12.61
CA THR A 102 -10.31 -8.31 13.20
C THR A 102 -9.09 -8.41 14.14
N ALA A 103 -7.98 -7.78 13.82
CA ALA A 103 -6.82 -7.74 14.71
C ALA A 103 -7.12 -6.91 15.98
N ILE A 104 -7.76 -5.76 15.85
CA ILE A 104 -8.23 -4.95 17.00
C ILE A 104 -9.21 -5.75 17.89
N ASP A 105 -10.13 -6.49 17.27
CA ASP A 105 -11.10 -7.35 17.99
C ASP A 105 -10.39 -8.43 18.84
N LYS A 106 -9.29 -8.95 18.36
CA LYS A 106 -8.41 -9.89 19.07
C LYS A 106 -7.53 -9.24 20.14
N GLY A 107 -7.57 -7.92 20.29
CA GLY A 107 -6.83 -7.18 21.32
C GLY A 107 -5.50 -6.62 20.88
N GLU A 108 -5.16 -6.71 19.59
CA GLU A 108 -3.94 -6.13 19.06
C GLU A 108 -3.97 -4.59 19.14
N LYS A 109 -2.84 -3.99 19.48
CA LYS A 109 -2.70 -2.53 19.62
C LYS A 109 -2.16 -1.93 18.33
N LEU A 110 -3.09 -1.60 17.44
CA LEU A 110 -2.80 -1.08 16.11
C LEU A 110 -3.50 0.27 15.91
N ARG A 111 -2.97 1.06 14.94
CA ARG A 111 -3.53 2.35 14.56
C ARG A 111 -3.49 2.52 13.05
N ALA A 112 -4.64 2.84 12.45
CA ALA A 112 -4.70 3.26 11.06
C ALA A 112 -4.33 4.75 10.98
N ILE A 113 -3.47 5.11 10.00
CA ILE A 113 -2.87 6.45 9.87
C ILE A 113 -3.08 7.09 8.51
N TYR A 114 -3.62 6.36 7.52
CA TYR A 114 -3.89 6.87 6.17
C TYR A 114 -4.94 6.00 5.49
N ASP A 115 -5.95 6.63 4.89
CA ASP A 115 -6.99 5.97 4.08
C ASP A 115 -6.54 5.96 2.62
N ILE A 116 -6.15 4.80 2.11
CA ILE A 116 -5.56 4.68 0.77
C ILE A 116 -6.63 4.70 -0.30
N TYR A 117 -7.69 3.90 -0.10
CA TYR A 117 -8.83 3.81 -1.02
C TYR A 117 -10.13 4.01 -0.24
N PRO A 118 -10.65 5.25 -0.18
CA PRO A 118 -11.76 5.64 0.71
C PRO A 118 -13.14 5.20 0.22
N GLN A 119 -13.22 4.08 -0.49
CA GLN A 119 -14.46 3.46 -0.95
C GLN A 119 -14.26 1.96 -1.14
N ASN A 120 -15.36 1.18 -1.08
CA ASN A 120 -15.28 -0.26 -1.28
C ASN A 120 -15.13 -0.59 -2.77
N ILE A 121 -14.00 -1.18 -3.13
CA ILE A 121 -13.63 -1.58 -4.49
C ILE A 121 -13.95 -3.05 -4.79
N PHE A 122 -14.40 -3.82 -3.79
CA PHE A 122 -14.61 -5.24 -3.94
C PHE A 122 -15.93 -5.57 -4.63
N ASN A 123 -15.92 -6.67 -5.37
CA ASN A 123 -17.06 -7.19 -6.10
C ASN A 123 -17.04 -8.73 -6.12
N LEU A 124 -18.18 -9.31 -6.45
CA LEU A 124 -18.30 -10.71 -6.83
C LEU A 124 -18.77 -10.78 -8.28
N VAL A 125 -18.07 -11.54 -9.10
CA VAL A 125 -18.27 -11.61 -10.54
C VAL A 125 -18.57 -13.05 -10.94
N SER A 126 -19.63 -13.26 -11.72
CA SER A 126 -19.96 -14.52 -12.36
C SER A 126 -20.20 -14.32 -13.86
N LEU A 127 -20.04 -15.37 -14.68
CA LEU A 127 -20.50 -15.31 -16.06
C LEU A 127 -22.02 -15.16 -16.07
N LYS A 128 -22.58 -14.42 -17.05
CA LYS A 128 -24.05 -14.25 -17.20
C LYS A 128 -24.77 -15.59 -17.28
N SER A 129 -24.16 -16.60 -17.92
CA SER A 129 -24.71 -17.95 -18.05
C SER A 129 -24.91 -18.68 -16.71
N GLN A 130 -24.23 -18.24 -15.64
CA GLN A 130 -24.35 -18.84 -14.31
C GLN A 130 -25.58 -18.33 -13.53
N ASN A 131 -26.24 -17.26 -13.98
CA ASN A 131 -27.40 -16.64 -13.34
C ASN A 131 -27.22 -16.30 -11.85
N ILE A 132 -25.98 -15.99 -11.42
CA ILE A 132 -25.67 -15.55 -10.07
C ILE A 132 -25.78 -14.03 -10.06
N THR A 133 -26.88 -13.48 -9.51
CA THR A 133 -27.21 -12.05 -9.55
C THR A 133 -27.44 -11.41 -8.18
N LYS A 134 -27.62 -12.23 -7.14
CA LYS A 134 -27.85 -11.82 -5.75
C LYS A 134 -27.14 -12.75 -4.78
N PRO A 135 -26.88 -12.32 -3.54
CA PRO A 135 -26.15 -13.12 -2.55
C PRO A 135 -26.72 -14.53 -2.28
N SER A 136 -28.05 -14.69 -2.30
CA SER A 136 -28.67 -16.01 -2.07
C SER A 136 -28.37 -17.04 -3.16
N ASP A 137 -27.94 -16.60 -4.35
CA ASP A 137 -27.59 -17.49 -5.46
C ASP A 137 -26.21 -18.15 -5.25
N LEU A 138 -25.48 -17.75 -4.22
CA LEU A 138 -24.14 -18.28 -3.88
C LEU A 138 -24.19 -19.65 -3.19
N LYS A 139 -25.34 -20.08 -2.65
CA LYS A 139 -25.46 -21.37 -1.96
C LYS A 139 -25.01 -22.53 -2.84
N GLY A 140 -24.08 -23.34 -2.32
CA GLY A 140 -23.52 -24.51 -3.01
C GLY A 140 -22.52 -24.16 -4.14
N LYS A 141 -22.16 -22.90 -4.35
CA LYS A 141 -21.27 -22.47 -5.44
C LYS A 141 -19.79 -22.56 -5.05
N ARG A 142 -18.94 -22.75 -6.06
CA ARG A 142 -17.49 -22.66 -5.95
C ARG A 142 -17.08 -21.20 -6.20
N ILE A 143 -16.45 -20.58 -5.21
CA ILE A 143 -16.13 -19.15 -5.25
C ILE A 143 -14.62 -18.95 -5.21
N GLY A 144 -14.07 -18.35 -6.25
CA GLY A 144 -12.67 -17.94 -6.30
C GLY A 144 -12.40 -16.77 -5.37
N VAL A 145 -11.31 -16.83 -4.61
CA VAL A 145 -10.77 -15.71 -3.81
C VAL A 145 -9.27 -15.60 -4.04
N TYR A 146 -8.71 -14.40 -3.88
CA TYR A 146 -7.26 -14.20 -4.04
C TYR A 146 -6.46 -15.10 -3.07
N SER A 147 -6.81 -15.08 -1.78
CA SER A 147 -6.25 -15.96 -0.75
C SER A 147 -7.19 -16.03 0.46
N LEU A 148 -6.93 -16.96 1.37
CA LEU A 148 -7.70 -17.07 2.62
C LEU A 148 -7.41 -15.90 3.59
N ALA A 149 -6.34 -15.14 3.37
CA ALA A 149 -5.95 -13.97 4.16
C ALA A 149 -6.33 -12.63 3.49
N SER A 150 -7.11 -12.64 2.39
CA SER A 150 -7.36 -11.47 1.54
C SER A 150 -8.68 -10.77 1.83
N GLY A 151 -8.72 -9.47 1.51
CA GLY A 151 -9.94 -8.68 1.51
C GLY A 151 -11.03 -9.24 0.58
N THR A 152 -10.67 -9.95 -0.51
CA THR A 152 -11.66 -10.61 -1.39
C THR A 152 -12.48 -11.66 -0.65
N ARG A 153 -11.84 -12.49 0.21
CA ARG A 153 -12.56 -13.46 1.05
C ARG A 153 -13.43 -12.75 2.08
N GLN A 154 -12.92 -11.73 2.74
CA GLN A 154 -13.67 -11.01 3.77
C GLN A 154 -14.88 -10.27 3.20
N ASN A 155 -14.77 -9.71 2.01
CA ASN A 155 -15.89 -9.07 1.32
C ASN A 155 -16.89 -10.12 0.77
N LEU A 156 -16.46 -11.33 0.41
CA LEU A 156 -17.36 -12.45 0.14
C LEU A 156 -18.19 -12.80 1.39
N GLN A 157 -17.59 -12.82 2.58
CA GLN A 157 -18.33 -13.09 3.83
C GLN A 157 -19.46 -12.09 4.06
N ILE A 158 -19.28 -10.80 3.70
CA ILE A 158 -20.34 -9.79 3.76
C ILE A 158 -21.51 -10.22 2.87
N LEU A 159 -21.26 -10.63 1.63
CA LEU A 159 -22.31 -11.05 0.70
C LEU A 159 -23.03 -12.33 1.18
N LEU A 160 -22.28 -13.31 1.68
CA LEU A 160 -22.87 -14.52 2.24
C LEU A 160 -23.80 -14.19 3.42
N HIS A 161 -23.35 -13.34 4.33
CA HIS A 161 -24.15 -12.95 5.49
C HIS A 161 -25.45 -12.22 5.09
N GLN A 162 -25.42 -11.40 4.03
CA GLN A 162 -26.65 -10.75 3.49
C GLN A 162 -27.72 -11.74 3.07
N ALA A 163 -27.34 -12.99 2.74
CA ALA A 163 -28.25 -14.06 2.37
C ALA A 163 -28.51 -15.05 3.52
N GLY A 164 -28.02 -14.79 4.73
CA GLY A 164 -28.07 -15.75 5.83
C GLY A 164 -27.21 -16.99 5.61
N LEU A 165 -26.19 -16.88 4.75
CA LEU A 165 -25.24 -17.92 4.43
C LEU A 165 -23.91 -17.72 5.20
N THR A 166 -23.13 -18.81 5.26
CA THR A 166 -21.78 -18.84 5.83
C THR A 166 -20.80 -19.42 4.81
N GLU A 167 -19.52 -19.44 5.12
CA GLU A 167 -18.53 -20.11 4.28
C GLU A 167 -18.75 -21.63 4.16
N ALA A 168 -19.47 -22.25 5.10
CA ALA A 168 -19.86 -23.66 5.01
C ALA A 168 -20.89 -23.95 3.90
N ASP A 169 -21.60 -22.92 3.43
CA ASP A 169 -22.59 -23.03 2.36
C ASP A 169 -21.99 -22.89 0.95
N VAL A 170 -20.67 -22.65 0.83
CA VAL A 170 -19.95 -22.47 -0.45
C VAL A 170 -18.65 -23.25 -0.44
N THR A 171 -18.05 -23.45 -1.62
CA THR A 171 -16.68 -23.98 -1.73
C THR A 171 -15.73 -22.84 -2.09
N ILE A 172 -14.83 -22.48 -1.19
CA ILE A 172 -13.82 -21.45 -1.44
C ILE A 172 -12.63 -22.05 -2.17
N VAL A 173 -12.24 -21.42 -3.30
CA VAL A 173 -11.10 -21.79 -4.13
C VAL A 173 -10.09 -20.66 -4.15
N VAL A 174 -8.84 -20.91 -3.75
CA VAL A 174 -7.77 -19.91 -3.82
C VAL A 174 -7.27 -19.80 -5.26
N THR A 175 -7.40 -18.62 -5.88
CA THR A 175 -7.05 -18.36 -7.29
C THR A 175 -5.77 -17.54 -7.46
N GLY A 176 -5.33 -16.83 -6.41
CA GLY A 176 -4.15 -15.93 -6.47
C GLY A 176 -4.32 -14.87 -7.55
N LEU A 177 -3.23 -14.49 -8.18
CA LEU A 177 -3.22 -13.50 -9.27
C LEU A 177 -3.87 -13.98 -10.57
N LEU A 178 -4.18 -15.27 -10.70
CA LEU A 178 -4.93 -15.80 -11.86
C LEU A 178 -6.37 -15.27 -11.89
N ASN A 179 -6.91 -14.94 -10.72
CA ASN A 179 -8.14 -14.22 -10.50
C ASN A 179 -9.34 -14.75 -11.30
N PHE A 180 -9.49 -14.34 -12.58
CA PHE A 180 -10.61 -14.72 -13.44
C PHE A 180 -10.36 -15.92 -14.36
N LEU A 181 -9.12 -16.38 -14.51
CA LEU A 181 -8.85 -17.57 -15.35
C LEU A 181 -9.61 -18.81 -14.90
N PRO A 182 -9.70 -19.15 -13.58
CA PRO A 182 -10.51 -20.26 -13.11
C PRO A 182 -12.01 -20.09 -13.41
N LEU A 183 -12.55 -18.86 -13.40
CA LEU A 183 -13.93 -18.57 -13.79
C LEU A 183 -14.15 -18.83 -15.30
N MET A 184 -13.24 -18.35 -16.15
CA MET A 184 -13.30 -18.56 -17.60
C MET A 184 -13.18 -20.04 -17.97
N GLN A 185 -12.48 -20.83 -17.17
CA GLN A 185 -12.32 -22.28 -17.37
C GLN A 185 -13.40 -23.14 -16.68
N GLY A 186 -14.39 -22.52 -16.03
CA GLY A 186 -15.46 -23.25 -15.32
C GLY A 186 -15.00 -23.99 -14.05
N GLN A 187 -13.82 -23.67 -13.52
CA GLN A 187 -13.29 -24.24 -12.28
C GLN A 187 -13.97 -23.64 -11.04
N VAL A 188 -14.43 -22.39 -11.15
CA VAL A 188 -15.27 -21.71 -10.15
C VAL A 188 -16.51 -21.15 -10.83
N ASP A 189 -17.58 -20.94 -10.04
CA ASP A 189 -18.87 -20.44 -10.52
C ASP A 189 -18.96 -18.91 -10.40
N ALA A 190 -18.19 -18.32 -9.48
CA ALA A 190 -17.99 -16.89 -9.33
C ALA A 190 -16.60 -16.59 -8.75
N THR A 191 -16.14 -15.35 -8.87
CA THR A 191 -14.86 -14.88 -8.34
C THR A 191 -15.06 -13.59 -7.55
N ALA A 192 -14.64 -13.60 -6.28
CA ALA A 192 -14.52 -12.38 -5.49
C ALA A 192 -13.23 -11.64 -5.88
N ALA A 193 -13.36 -10.40 -6.32
CA ALA A 193 -12.28 -9.63 -6.91
C ALA A 193 -12.37 -8.15 -6.52
N THR A 194 -11.47 -7.35 -7.07
CA THR A 194 -11.50 -5.89 -7.03
C THR A 194 -11.93 -5.32 -8.39
N ASP A 195 -12.20 -4.04 -8.43
CA ASP A 195 -12.49 -3.29 -9.65
C ASP A 195 -11.37 -3.39 -10.70
N THR A 196 -10.09 -3.25 -10.28
CA THR A 196 -8.92 -3.42 -11.15
C THR A 196 -8.78 -4.87 -11.61
N GLY A 197 -9.03 -5.84 -10.71
CA GLY A 197 -9.06 -7.26 -11.06
C GLY A 197 -10.09 -7.55 -12.16
N LEU A 198 -11.31 -7.01 -12.04
CA LEU A 198 -12.35 -7.15 -13.06
C LEU A 198 -11.93 -6.51 -14.39
N LEU A 199 -11.33 -5.31 -14.34
CA LEU A 199 -10.81 -4.64 -15.54
C LEU A 199 -9.77 -5.52 -16.25
N VAL A 200 -8.78 -6.04 -15.52
CA VAL A 200 -7.76 -6.96 -16.07
C VAL A 200 -8.39 -8.24 -16.61
N GLY A 201 -9.41 -8.79 -15.93
CA GLY A 201 -10.16 -9.94 -16.43
C GLY A 201 -10.81 -9.67 -17.79
N LYS A 202 -11.44 -8.51 -17.95
CA LYS A 202 -12.03 -8.08 -19.22
C LYS A 202 -10.98 -7.90 -20.32
N GLN A 203 -9.85 -7.29 -20.03
CA GLN A 203 -8.72 -7.15 -20.95
C GLN A 203 -8.17 -8.51 -21.42
N LYS A 204 -8.30 -9.55 -20.60
CA LYS A 204 -7.90 -10.94 -20.90
C LYS A 204 -9.01 -11.80 -21.52
N GLY A 205 -10.13 -11.20 -21.93
CA GLY A 205 -11.19 -11.91 -22.65
C GLY A 205 -12.29 -12.50 -21.76
N LEU A 206 -12.43 -12.01 -20.51
CA LEU A 206 -13.60 -12.35 -19.69
C LEU A 206 -14.85 -11.91 -20.42
N GLY A 207 -15.77 -12.86 -20.70
CA GLY A 207 -17.02 -12.60 -21.40
C GLY A 207 -18.01 -11.75 -20.61
N ASP A 208 -19.29 -11.82 -21.00
CA ASP A 208 -20.36 -11.12 -20.32
C ASP A 208 -20.56 -11.62 -18.89
N VAL A 209 -20.61 -10.69 -17.93
CA VAL A 209 -20.65 -10.98 -16.51
C VAL A 209 -21.81 -10.29 -15.79
N ASN A 210 -22.26 -10.93 -14.69
CA ASN A 210 -22.97 -10.27 -13.61
C ASN A 210 -21.94 -9.79 -12.57
N VAL A 211 -22.14 -8.60 -12.02
CA VAL A 211 -21.26 -7.99 -11.01
C VAL A 211 -22.09 -7.61 -9.81
N MET A 212 -21.78 -8.17 -8.65
CA MET A 212 -22.30 -7.72 -7.36
C MET A 212 -21.25 -6.86 -6.68
N GLU A 213 -21.45 -5.54 -6.67
CA GLU A 213 -20.56 -4.62 -5.96
C GLU A 213 -20.85 -4.66 -4.46
N VAL A 214 -19.83 -4.95 -3.65
CA VAL A 214 -19.99 -5.06 -2.20
C VAL A 214 -20.36 -3.71 -1.57
N LYS A 215 -19.95 -2.57 -2.18
CA LYS A 215 -20.32 -1.22 -1.71
C LYS A 215 -21.84 -0.98 -1.63
N ASN A 216 -22.64 -1.73 -2.39
CA ASN A 216 -24.10 -1.65 -2.33
C ASN A 216 -24.68 -2.25 -1.03
N TYR A 217 -23.89 -3.01 -0.30
CA TYR A 217 -24.24 -3.63 0.99
C TYR A 217 -23.48 -3.00 2.15
N VAL A 218 -22.17 -2.84 1.99
CA VAL A 218 -21.29 -2.16 2.95
C VAL A 218 -20.28 -1.32 2.18
N ASN A 219 -20.47 -0.01 2.20
CA ASN A 219 -19.48 0.91 1.65
C ASN A 219 -18.56 1.41 2.78
N ILE A 220 -17.38 0.81 2.86
CA ILE A 220 -16.29 1.19 3.75
C ILE A 220 -15.03 1.32 2.88
N SER A 221 -14.01 2.03 3.35
CA SER A 221 -12.70 2.07 2.68
C SER A 221 -12.18 0.66 2.38
N SER A 222 -11.35 0.53 1.37
CA SER A 222 -10.78 -0.78 0.99
C SER A 222 -9.43 -1.04 1.59
N ASP A 223 -8.60 -0.01 1.79
CA ASP A 223 -7.24 -0.21 2.29
C ASP A 223 -6.75 0.97 3.13
N PHE A 224 -5.98 0.63 4.16
CA PHE A 224 -5.35 1.54 5.10
C PHE A 224 -3.84 1.32 5.18
N PHE A 225 -3.08 2.36 5.54
CA PHE A 225 -1.82 2.18 6.23
C PHE A 225 -2.07 2.05 7.73
N VAL A 226 -1.54 0.96 8.28
CA VAL A 226 -1.68 0.59 9.70
C VAL A 226 -0.29 0.42 10.31
N VAL A 227 -0.12 0.89 11.53
CA VAL A 227 1.10 0.74 12.32
C VAL A 227 0.78 0.17 13.70
N ARG A 228 1.79 -0.35 14.40
CA ARG A 228 1.64 -0.68 15.82
C ARG A 228 1.48 0.62 16.63
N GLU A 229 0.69 0.58 17.69
CA GLU A 229 0.52 1.74 18.58
C GLU A 229 1.87 2.26 19.11
N GLU A 230 2.78 1.36 19.46
CA GLU A 230 4.13 1.73 19.89
C GLU A 230 4.88 2.51 18.80
N THR A 231 4.88 2.03 17.55
CA THR A 231 5.51 2.72 16.41
C THR A 231 4.88 4.10 16.19
N TYR A 232 3.54 4.19 16.29
CA TYR A 232 2.84 5.47 16.18
C TYR A 232 3.30 6.48 17.24
N GLN A 233 3.47 6.06 18.48
CA GLN A 233 3.90 6.95 19.57
C GLN A 233 5.37 7.36 19.45
N GLN A 234 6.25 6.43 19.08
CA GLN A 234 7.70 6.64 19.12
C GLN A 234 8.28 7.27 17.83
N LYS A 235 7.62 7.08 16.68
CA LYS A 235 8.17 7.46 15.35
C LYS A 235 7.30 8.48 14.59
N LYS A 236 6.57 9.35 15.28
CA LYS A 236 5.63 10.31 14.63
C LYS A 236 6.25 11.13 13.51
N ASP A 237 7.47 11.63 13.69
CA ASP A 237 8.17 12.41 12.66
C ASP A 237 8.48 11.57 11.42
N VAL A 238 9.01 10.36 11.61
CA VAL A 238 9.30 9.44 10.50
C VAL A 238 8.03 9.08 9.74
N LEU A 239 6.95 8.78 10.49
CA LEU A 239 5.65 8.47 9.88
C LEU A 239 5.05 9.66 9.12
N LYS A 240 5.18 10.90 9.62
CA LYS A 240 4.75 12.10 8.87
C LYS A 240 5.51 12.24 7.55
N ARG A 241 6.83 12.06 7.57
CA ARG A 241 7.66 12.12 6.36
C ARG A 241 7.32 10.99 5.37
N PHE A 242 7.05 9.79 5.89
CA PHE A 242 6.57 8.65 5.11
C PHE A 242 5.23 8.94 4.44
N LEU A 243 4.23 9.43 5.18
CA LEU A 243 2.92 9.77 4.62
C LEU A 243 3.01 10.93 3.61
N GLN A 244 3.88 11.91 3.84
CA GLN A 244 4.13 12.97 2.86
C GLN A 244 4.73 12.40 1.56
N ALA A 245 5.73 11.51 1.65
CA ALA A 245 6.33 10.86 0.49
C ALA A 245 5.29 10.03 -0.29
N TYR A 246 4.47 9.27 0.43
CA TYR A 246 3.38 8.50 -0.18
C TYR A 246 2.37 9.41 -0.88
N GLN A 247 1.92 10.48 -0.23
CA GLN A 247 0.99 11.44 -0.83
C GLN A 247 1.59 12.06 -2.09
N ASP A 248 2.87 12.48 -2.05
CA ASP A 248 3.57 13.06 -3.21
C ASP A 248 3.59 12.05 -4.39
N SER A 249 3.83 10.77 -4.11
CA SER A 249 3.84 9.70 -5.11
C SER A 249 2.44 9.40 -5.69
N ALA A 250 1.42 9.38 -4.83
CA ALA A 250 0.03 9.17 -5.25
C ALA A 250 -0.49 10.34 -6.10
N GLU A 251 -0.23 11.59 -5.66
CA GLU A 251 -0.57 12.79 -6.43
C GLU A 251 0.14 12.82 -7.78
N TRP A 252 1.41 12.39 -7.84
CA TRP A 252 2.12 12.24 -9.11
C TRP A 252 1.42 11.23 -10.02
N MET A 253 1.06 10.05 -9.52
CA MET A 253 0.38 9.02 -10.32
C MET A 253 -0.98 9.51 -10.83
N ILE A 254 -1.70 10.33 -10.03
CA ILE A 254 -2.96 10.96 -10.44
C ILE A 254 -2.73 12.00 -11.55
N ARG A 255 -1.70 12.86 -11.43
CA ARG A 255 -1.41 13.92 -12.41
C ARG A 255 -0.76 13.43 -13.68
N SER A 256 0.00 12.33 -13.61
CA SER A 256 0.83 11.81 -14.71
C SER A 256 0.56 10.31 -14.97
N PRO A 257 -0.70 9.90 -15.22
CA PRO A 257 -1.05 8.48 -15.34
C PRO A 257 -0.36 7.80 -16.54
N GLN A 258 -0.06 8.53 -17.62
CA GLN A 258 0.66 8.01 -18.78
C GLN A 258 2.12 7.67 -18.43
N GLU A 259 2.79 8.55 -17.70
CA GLU A 259 4.16 8.30 -17.23
C GLU A 259 4.19 7.12 -16.25
N ALA A 260 3.21 7.05 -15.34
CA ALA A 260 3.07 5.93 -14.43
C ALA A 260 2.84 4.61 -15.17
N ALA A 261 2.01 4.59 -16.22
CA ALA A 261 1.75 3.41 -17.04
C ALA A 261 3.04 2.92 -17.76
N LYS A 262 3.85 3.83 -18.26
CA LYS A 262 5.14 3.53 -18.86
C LYS A 262 6.13 2.94 -17.82
N LEU A 263 6.19 3.52 -16.62
CA LEU A 263 7.05 3.00 -15.55
C LEU A 263 6.57 1.66 -14.98
N ALA A 264 5.25 1.41 -15.00
CA ALA A 264 4.71 0.10 -14.63
C ALA A 264 5.28 -1.03 -15.49
N VAL A 265 5.61 -0.78 -16.76
CA VAL A 265 6.27 -1.78 -17.65
C VAL A 265 7.62 -2.24 -17.06
N LYS A 266 8.34 -1.35 -16.40
CA LYS A 266 9.64 -1.63 -15.78
C LYS A 266 9.52 -2.32 -14.42
N PHE A 267 8.54 -1.93 -13.61
CA PHE A 267 8.52 -2.25 -12.19
C PHE A 267 7.41 -3.19 -11.74
N ALA A 268 6.30 -3.30 -12.50
CA ALA A 268 5.17 -4.14 -12.12
C ALA A 268 5.23 -5.53 -12.76
N LEU A 269 4.88 -6.57 -12.01
CA LEU A 269 4.87 -7.95 -12.48
C LEU A 269 3.86 -8.21 -13.61
N ASP A 270 2.77 -7.47 -13.62
CA ASP A 270 1.70 -7.54 -14.63
C ASP A 270 1.77 -6.41 -15.66
N GLY A 271 2.83 -5.62 -15.63
CA GLY A 271 2.95 -4.34 -16.33
C GLY A 271 3.36 -4.41 -17.81
N GLN A 272 3.28 -5.54 -18.52
CA GLN A 272 3.85 -5.71 -19.86
C GLN A 272 3.20 -4.87 -20.96
N ASN A 273 2.00 -4.32 -20.73
CA ASN A 273 1.24 -3.56 -21.71
C ASN A 273 0.91 -2.16 -21.18
N GLU A 274 1.60 -1.12 -21.72
CA GLU A 274 1.46 0.27 -21.27
C GLU A 274 0.00 0.77 -21.37
N SER A 275 -0.72 0.44 -22.44
CA SER A 275 -2.12 0.85 -22.61
C SER A 275 -3.04 0.22 -21.56
N ALA A 276 -2.85 -1.09 -21.28
CA ALA A 276 -3.57 -1.80 -20.24
C ALA A 276 -3.23 -1.24 -18.84
N ASN A 277 -1.95 -0.95 -18.58
CA ASN A 277 -1.49 -0.31 -17.34
C ASN A 277 -2.18 1.04 -17.13
N LEU A 278 -2.29 1.86 -18.19
CA LEU A 278 -2.93 3.18 -18.09
C LEU A 278 -4.38 3.08 -17.61
N GLU A 279 -5.14 2.11 -18.10
CA GLU A 279 -6.52 1.92 -17.68
C GLU A 279 -6.61 1.46 -16.20
N VAL A 280 -5.74 0.54 -15.77
CA VAL A 280 -5.65 0.12 -14.37
C VAL A 280 -5.30 1.30 -13.46
N ILE A 281 -4.30 2.11 -13.84
CA ILE A 281 -3.84 3.27 -13.07
C ILE A 281 -4.94 4.34 -12.99
N LYS A 282 -5.64 4.64 -14.09
CA LYS A 282 -6.77 5.60 -14.08
C LYS A 282 -7.88 5.15 -13.14
N LEU A 283 -8.24 3.86 -13.18
CA LEU A 283 -9.25 3.31 -12.28
C LEU A 283 -8.80 3.43 -10.82
N ARG A 284 -7.57 3.05 -10.51
CA ARG A 284 -7.01 3.14 -9.15
C ARG A 284 -6.91 4.58 -8.66
N ASN A 285 -6.49 5.52 -9.52
CA ASN A 285 -6.49 6.95 -9.20
C ASN A 285 -7.89 7.47 -8.84
N ALA A 286 -8.92 7.05 -9.58
CA ALA A 286 -10.30 7.42 -9.29
C ALA A 286 -10.78 6.89 -7.94
N THR A 287 -10.35 5.68 -7.54
CA THR A 287 -10.73 5.09 -6.25
C THR A 287 -9.97 5.68 -5.05
N SER A 288 -8.85 6.36 -5.28
CA SER A 288 -8.11 7.10 -4.24
C SER A 288 -8.76 8.44 -3.87
N VAL A 289 -9.80 8.87 -4.61
CA VAL A 289 -10.46 10.15 -4.43
C VAL A 289 -11.90 9.96 -3.94
N SER A 290 -12.30 10.73 -2.93
CA SER A 290 -13.66 10.80 -2.39
C SER A 290 -14.03 12.25 -2.03
N ALA A 291 -15.27 12.50 -1.66
CA ALA A 291 -15.69 13.81 -1.18
C ALA A 291 -14.84 14.25 0.03
N MET A 292 -14.48 13.32 0.93
CA MET A 292 -13.63 13.60 2.09
C MET A 292 -12.21 13.98 1.66
N THR A 293 -11.59 13.22 0.75
CA THR A 293 -10.23 13.52 0.30
C THR A 293 -10.16 14.78 -0.55
N GLN A 294 -11.22 15.12 -1.28
CA GLN A 294 -11.31 16.42 -1.98
C GLN A 294 -11.34 17.60 -1.01
N GLN A 295 -11.95 17.43 0.15
CA GLN A 295 -12.05 18.45 1.18
C GLN A 295 -10.77 18.58 2.03
N LYS A 296 -10.21 17.45 2.49
CA LYS A 296 -9.16 17.39 3.51
C LYS A 296 -7.79 16.93 3.00
N GLY A 297 -7.69 16.49 1.75
CA GLY A 297 -6.49 15.91 1.16
C GLY A 297 -6.53 14.39 1.12
N LEU A 298 -5.66 13.78 0.30
CA LEU A 298 -5.52 12.34 0.22
C LEU A 298 -5.18 11.75 1.59
N GLY A 299 -5.69 10.55 1.86
CA GLY A 299 -5.48 9.87 3.14
C GLY A 299 -6.47 10.21 4.24
N ALA A 300 -7.34 11.21 4.04
CA ALA A 300 -8.32 11.61 5.03
C ALA A 300 -9.42 10.56 5.19
N PHE A 301 -9.66 10.15 6.43
CA PHE A 301 -10.69 9.18 6.80
C PHE A 301 -12.08 9.82 6.90
N ASP A 302 -13.07 9.19 6.32
CA ASP A 302 -14.48 9.43 6.67
C ASP A 302 -14.85 8.58 7.90
N MET A 303 -14.62 9.16 9.08
CA MET A 303 -14.84 8.47 10.36
C MET A 303 -16.27 7.97 10.54
N GLY A 304 -17.25 8.71 10.00
CA GLY A 304 -18.67 8.33 10.06
C GLY A 304 -19.00 7.12 9.19
N LEU A 305 -18.46 7.10 7.97
CA LEU A 305 -18.60 5.98 7.04
C LEU A 305 -17.91 4.73 7.59
N ILE A 306 -16.70 4.86 8.10
CA ILE A 306 -15.93 3.74 8.66
C ILE A 306 -16.62 3.18 9.90
N GLN A 307 -17.15 4.04 10.81
CA GLN A 307 -17.89 3.56 11.97
C GLN A 307 -19.13 2.75 11.59
N LYS A 308 -19.87 3.20 10.56
CA LYS A 308 -21.01 2.41 10.04
C LYS A 308 -20.56 1.04 9.51
N GLY A 309 -19.45 0.98 8.80
CA GLY A 309 -18.87 -0.28 8.30
C GLY A 309 -18.44 -1.22 9.42
N VAL A 310 -17.78 -0.69 10.47
CA VAL A 310 -17.38 -1.46 11.65
C VAL A 310 -18.59 -2.02 12.39
N ASN A 311 -19.65 -1.21 12.55
CA ASN A 311 -20.90 -1.69 13.16
C ASN A 311 -21.55 -2.81 12.32
N ALA A 312 -21.49 -2.71 11.00
CA ALA A 312 -21.93 -3.78 10.10
C ALA A 312 -21.08 -5.05 10.25
N TYR A 313 -19.76 -4.95 10.36
CA TYR A 313 -18.88 -6.10 10.62
C TYR A 313 -19.26 -6.83 11.92
N LYS A 314 -19.59 -6.07 12.98
CA LYS A 314 -20.12 -6.65 14.21
C LYS A 314 -21.47 -7.34 14.00
N GLY A 315 -22.40 -6.68 13.29
CA GLY A 315 -23.70 -7.25 12.95
C GLY A 315 -23.60 -8.55 12.14
N PHE A 316 -22.55 -8.70 11.35
CA PHE A 316 -22.25 -9.92 10.56
C PHE A 316 -21.46 -10.97 11.34
N GLY A 317 -21.08 -10.69 12.60
CA GLY A 317 -20.27 -11.60 13.41
C GLY A 317 -18.81 -11.72 12.95
N LEU A 318 -18.34 -10.81 12.09
CA LEU A 318 -16.93 -10.75 11.66
C LEU A 318 -16.01 -10.25 12.78
N ILE A 319 -16.55 -9.44 13.68
CA ILE A 319 -15.93 -8.99 14.93
C ILE A 319 -16.96 -9.12 16.07
N GLN A 320 -16.47 -9.24 17.31
CA GLN A 320 -17.32 -9.44 18.49
C GLN A 320 -17.43 -8.18 19.36
N ARG A 321 -16.35 -7.40 19.42
CA ARG A 321 -16.23 -6.22 20.30
C ARG A 321 -16.86 -4.99 19.66
N ASP A 322 -17.32 -4.06 20.51
CA ASP A 322 -17.63 -2.70 20.09
C ASP A 322 -16.34 -1.92 19.90
N ILE A 323 -16.05 -1.53 18.65
CA ILE A 323 -14.87 -0.76 18.31
C ILE A 323 -15.28 0.65 17.94
N LYS A 324 -14.81 1.63 18.69
CA LYS A 324 -14.92 3.05 18.34
C LYS A 324 -13.75 3.41 17.42
N VAL A 325 -14.04 3.79 16.20
CA VAL A 325 -12.99 4.09 15.20
C VAL A 325 -12.07 5.24 15.64
N ALA A 326 -12.58 6.18 16.44
CA ALA A 326 -11.77 7.27 16.99
C ALA A 326 -10.63 6.79 17.93
N ASP A 327 -10.76 5.60 18.52
CA ASP A 327 -9.75 5.05 19.41
C ASP A 327 -8.60 4.37 18.65
N VAL A 328 -8.83 3.99 17.38
CA VAL A 328 -7.90 3.16 16.59
C VAL A 328 -7.48 3.79 15.25
N ILE A 329 -8.02 4.98 14.92
CA ILE A 329 -7.67 5.75 13.72
C ILE A 329 -7.14 7.13 14.15
N SER A 330 -6.06 7.58 13.52
CA SER A 330 -5.50 8.92 13.73
C SER A 330 -5.31 9.66 12.42
N GLN A 331 -5.61 10.97 12.43
CA GLN A 331 -5.44 11.87 11.28
C GLN A 331 -4.40 12.98 11.54
N ASP A 332 -3.75 12.99 12.71
CA ASP A 332 -2.77 14.01 13.12
C ASP A 332 -1.43 13.93 12.38
N LEU A 333 -1.18 12.82 11.69
CA LEU A 333 0.02 12.60 10.87
C LEU A 333 -0.20 12.92 9.38
N LEU A 334 -1.45 13.19 8.97
CA LEU A 334 -1.76 13.44 7.56
C LEU A 334 -1.10 14.73 7.05
N PRO A 335 -0.56 14.72 5.82
CA PRO A 335 0.09 15.90 5.24
C PRO A 335 -0.83 17.10 5.01
N GLY A 336 -2.15 16.87 4.99
CA GLY A 336 -3.13 17.89 4.65
C GLY A 336 -3.32 18.08 3.14
N LYS A 337 -4.24 18.99 2.79
CA LYS A 337 -4.49 19.37 1.40
C LYS A 337 -3.42 20.39 0.97
N LYS A 338 -2.77 20.16 -0.18
CA LYS A 338 -1.90 21.12 -0.83
C LYS A 338 -2.69 22.13 -1.67
#